data_118b3d7545a32703a9ab9e6d9ca5526e
#
_entry.id   118b3d7545a32703a9ab9e6d9ca5526e
#
_cell.length_a   1.000
_cell.length_b   1.000
_cell.length_c   1.000
_cell.angle_alpha   90.00
_cell.angle_beta   90.00
_cell.angle_gamma   90.00
#
_symmetry.space_group_name_H-M   'P 1'
#
loop_
_entity.id
_entity.type
_entity.pdbx_description
1 polymer ?
#
loop_
_entity_poly.entity_id
_entity_poly.type
_entity_poly.pdbx_seq_one_letter_code
_entity_poly.pdbx_strand_id
1 'polypeptide(L)'
;MMTSWKPLRWSLGAAIGVVAAIMLFDGGPSGLAQDAKSKGPMEKVFPASSKCKRCHERAFEEWETSPLSRSIHSPVFRAALDAYLTSGSNKDKVLCLRCHAPHVNEYPDQGPAFIAQIKSGEPAIDGVGCAQCHLIKRVDRSNIQPSPKYETGGKALFGPYKDFVQNLAHQSIELPLFRKSDLCLNCHLAVPNAANLGKSNDLLGGWETSQAVKSGKECQACHMPEQVGESANGENKRKVANHSFPGRIGKLRQEAAKLEIATTVKGDQTTVKVTVQSLVPHNLPTTHPGWARVVLDLAIQGKNLRTVYSEQRIYGRTYADARGRKTVFDFEAAKVLDNTVLKPEETRVETFTFPTPKDTKTFDVEAALSYAPVSGPPAFLQRIEAESSQGTQDPAFQSIPIIKQTVNVPVSSGG
;
A
#
# COMPACT_ATOMS: atom_id res chain seq x y z
N MET A 1 3.40 36.56 76.24
CA MET A 1 4.32 36.08 77.27
C MET A 1 5.42 35.39 76.55
N MET A 2 6.57 36.09 76.23
CA MET A 2 7.76 36.09 77.07
C MET A 2 8.19 34.69 77.45
N THR A 3 9.30 34.08 77.07
CA THR A 3 10.72 34.50 77.23
C THR A 3 11.58 33.50 76.41
N SER A 4 12.49 33.89 75.56
CA SER A 4 13.95 34.19 75.76
C SER A 4 14.69 33.07 76.50
N TRP A 5 15.74 32.47 75.87
CA TRP A 5 17.13 32.88 76.07
C TRP A 5 18.15 32.07 75.28
N LYS A 6 19.26 32.71 74.87
CA LYS A 6 20.49 32.30 74.15
C LYS A 6 21.53 31.71 75.11
N PRO A 7 22.80 31.57 74.72
CA PRO A 7 23.55 30.59 73.95
C PRO A 7 24.70 29.97 74.76
N LEU A 8 25.43 29.00 74.19
CA LEU A 8 26.78 28.77 74.66
C LEU A 8 27.74 28.31 73.52
N ARG A 9 28.88 28.83 73.59
CA ARG A 9 30.03 28.77 72.66
C ARG A 9 31.06 27.72 73.07
N TRP A 10 32.04 27.47 72.16
CA TRP A 10 33.39 26.91 72.26
C TRP A 10 33.42 25.37 72.03
N SER A 11 34.35 24.83 71.23
CA SER A 11 35.74 25.21 70.93
C SER A 11 36.26 24.44 69.71
N LEU A 12 37.31 24.98 69.13
CA LEU A 12 38.12 24.49 68.04
C LEU A 12 38.65 23.03 68.22
N GLY A 13 38.68 22.29 67.11
CA GLY A 13 39.51 21.14 66.93
C GLY A 13 39.85 20.98 65.45
N ALA A 14 41.10 21.29 65.10
CA ALA A 14 41.63 21.14 63.77
C ALA A 14 41.94 19.67 63.52
N ALA A 15 41.51 19.12 62.38
CA ALA A 15 42.04 17.89 61.82
C ALA A 15 41.99 17.94 60.28
N ILE A 16 43.11 18.02 59.73
CA ILE A 16 43.72 17.59 58.46
C ILE A 16 42.80 17.02 57.40
N GLY A 17 42.84 17.70 56.24
CA GLY A 17 42.11 17.35 55.06
C GLY A 17 42.57 16.04 54.37
N VAL A 18 41.60 15.35 53.86
CA VAL A 18 41.72 14.46 52.67
C VAL A 18 40.73 14.98 51.65
N VAL A 19 41.23 15.66 50.64
CA VAL A 19 40.44 16.05 49.47
C VAL A 19 40.22 14.78 48.64
N ALA A 20 39.07 14.13 48.84
CA ALA A 20 38.58 13.18 47.87
C ALA A 20 37.93 13.94 46.70
N ALA A 21 38.65 14.01 45.61
CA ALA A 21 38.10 14.48 44.36
C ALA A 21 37.00 13.52 43.90
N ILE A 22 35.76 13.86 44.19
CA ILE A 22 34.61 13.20 43.57
C ILE A 22 34.58 13.75 42.15
N MET A 23 35.12 12.95 41.21
CA MET A 23 34.81 13.11 39.79
C MET A 23 33.32 12.79 39.62
N LEU A 24 32.52 13.83 39.51
CA LEU A 24 31.18 13.75 38.97
C LEU A 24 31.32 13.32 37.51
N PHE A 25 31.16 12.02 37.25
CA PHE A 25 30.86 11.54 35.91
C PHE A 25 29.47 12.09 35.58
N ASP A 26 29.42 13.14 34.81
CA ASP A 26 28.24 13.50 34.03
C ASP A 26 27.95 12.38 33.04
N GLY A 27 27.27 11.36 33.50
CA GLY A 27 26.66 10.33 32.69
C GLY A 27 25.39 10.89 32.04
N GLY A 28 25.54 11.79 31.07
CA GLY A 28 24.44 12.18 30.20
C GLY A 28 23.97 10.94 29.43
N PRO A 29 22.68 10.81 29.09
CA PRO A 29 22.13 9.68 28.34
C PRO A 29 22.48 9.77 26.86
N SER A 30 23.76 9.83 26.52
CA SER A 30 24.27 9.97 25.15
C SER A 30 24.75 8.64 24.54
N GLY A 31 24.61 7.52 25.25
CA GLY A 31 25.11 6.22 24.79
C GLY A 31 24.08 5.31 24.11
N LEU A 32 22.77 5.60 24.21
CA LEU A 32 21.75 4.67 23.71
C LEU A 32 21.20 5.00 22.32
N ALA A 33 21.53 6.18 21.78
CA ALA A 33 21.05 6.58 20.45
C ALA A 33 22.01 6.22 19.30
N GLN A 34 23.27 5.84 19.59
CA GLN A 34 24.24 5.47 18.56
C GLN A 34 24.30 3.98 18.28
N ASP A 35 23.77 3.12 19.13
CA ASP A 35 23.74 1.66 18.91
C ASP A 35 22.59 1.19 18.01
N ALA A 36 21.65 2.06 17.62
CA ALA A 36 20.59 1.72 16.66
C ALA A 36 21.11 1.48 15.22
N LYS A 37 22.38 1.79 14.93
CA LYS A 37 23.08 1.47 13.67
C LYS A 37 23.88 0.17 13.75
N SER A 38 23.75 -0.62 14.79
CA SER A 38 24.38 -1.93 14.85
C SER A 38 23.78 -2.84 13.78
N LYS A 39 24.63 -3.37 12.91
CA LYS A 39 24.25 -4.38 11.91
C LYS A 39 23.76 -5.62 12.63
N GLY A 40 22.48 -5.66 12.93
CA GLY A 40 21.85 -6.81 13.61
C GLY A 40 21.77 -8.04 12.72
N PRO A 41 21.40 -9.21 13.28
CA PRO A 41 21.24 -10.45 12.52
C PRO A 41 20.29 -10.29 11.33
N MET A 42 19.23 -9.49 11.48
CA MET A 42 18.24 -9.20 10.45
C MET A 42 18.86 -8.57 9.20
N GLU A 43 19.74 -7.58 9.36
CA GLU A 43 20.42 -6.91 8.23
C GLU A 43 21.44 -7.83 7.52
N LYS A 44 21.96 -8.83 8.20
CA LYS A 44 22.84 -9.83 7.59
C LYS A 44 22.08 -10.80 6.70
N VAL A 45 20.88 -11.19 7.12
CA VAL A 45 20.04 -12.14 6.40
C VAL A 45 19.25 -11.45 5.29
N PHE A 46 18.74 -10.26 5.55
CA PHE A 46 17.97 -9.45 4.60
C PHE A 46 18.75 -8.21 4.17
N PRO A 47 19.72 -8.37 3.25
CA PRO A 47 20.52 -7.24 2.79
C PRO A 47 19.65 -6.23 1.99
N ALA A 48 20.01 -4.97 2.05
CA ALA A 48 19.39 -3.94 1.20
C ALA A 48 19.53 -4.31 -0.28
N SER A 49 18.49 -4.03 -1.07
CA SER A 49 18.40 -4.37 -2.50
C SER A 49 19.50 -3.72 -3.34
N SER A 50 20.05 -2.58 -2.89
CA SER A 50 21.21 -1.93 -3.51
C SER A 50 22.44 -2.85 -3.64
N LYS A 51 22.58 -3.85 -2.76
CA LYS A 51 23.65 -4.85 -2.86
C LYS A 51 23.45 -5.81 -4.03
N CYS A 52 22.22 -6.00 -4.49
CA CYS A 52 21.89 -6.86 -5.63
C CYS A 52 22.13 -6.15 -6.96
N LYS A 53 22.06 -4.80 -7.00
CA LYS A 53 22.20 -3.95 -8.20
C LYS A 53 23.43 -4.29 -9.00
N ARG A 54 24.56 -4.56 -8.35
CA ARG A 54 25.84 -4.80 -9.02
C ARG A 54 25.77 -5.90 -10.09
N CYS A 55 24.94 -6.93 -9.86
CA CYS A 55 24.80 -8.05 -10.77
C CYS A 55 23.40 -8.13 -11.41
N HIS A 56 22.39 -7.55 -10.79
CA HIS A 56 21.00 -7.58 -11.21
C HIS A 56 20.46 -6.16 -11.52
N GLU A 57 21.23 -5.38 -12.30
CA GLU A 57 20.97 -3.95 -12.53
C GLU A 57 19.57 -3.70 -13.09
N ARG A 58 19.18 -4.40 -14.16
CA ARG A 58 17.85 -4.27 -14.76
C ARG A 58 16.73 -4.55 -13.76
N ALA A 59 16.81 -5.67 -13.04
CA ALA A 59 15.77 -6.04 -12.07
C ALA A 59 15.71 -5.05 -10.89
N PHE A 60 16.86 -4.51 -10.49
CA PHE A 60 16.92 -3.47 -9.47
C PHE A 60 16.26 -2.17 -9.93
N GLU A 61 16.57 -1.69 -11.13
CA GLU A 61 16.00 -0.46 -11.69
C GLU A 61 14.48 -0.55 -11.88
N GLU A 62 13.99 -1.71 -12.35
CA GLU A 62 12.56 -1.98 -12.41
C GLU A 62 11.92 -1.96 -11.01
N TRP A 63 12.52 -2.65 -10.03
CA TRP A 63 12.02 -2.70 -8.66
C TRP A 63 12.07 -1.32 -7.98
N GLU A 64 13.14 -0.55 -8.17
CA GLU A 64 13.32 0.78 -7.55
C GLU A 64 12.16 1.74 -7.90
N THR A 65 11.58 1.63 -9.09
CA THR A 65 10.43 2.41 -9.53
C THR A 65 9.09 1.83 -9.08
N SER A 66 9.08 0.63 -8.54
CA SER A 66 7.86 -0.11 -8.19
C SER A 66 7.19 0.39 -6.91
N PRO A 67 5.89 0.08 -6.71
CA PRO A 67 5.23 0.30 -5.43
C PRO A 67 5.86 -0.48 -4.27
N LEU A 68 6.51 -1.61 -4.54
CA LEU A 68 7.12 -2.46 -3.50
C LEU A 68 8.36 -1.81 -2.87
N SER A 69 9.19 -1.13 -3.67
CA SER A 69 10.35 -0.37 -3.14
C SER A 69 9.91 0.73 -2.18
N ARG A 70 8.68 1.24 -2.35
CA ARG A 70 8.09 2.31 -1.53
C ARG A 70 7.24 1.78 -0.38
N SER A 71 7.23 0.47 -0.10
CA SER A 71 6.32 -0.16 0.86
C SER A 71 6.36 0.46 2.26
N ILE A 72 7.52 0.97 2.70
CA ILE A 72 7.71 1.66 3.98
C ILE A 72 8.02 3.16 3.84
N HIS A 73 8.22 3.63 2.60
CA HIS A 73 8.56 5.04 2.32
C HIS A 73 7.36 5.85 1.84
N SER A 74 6.26 5.19 1.46
CA SER A 74 5.04 5.87 1.02
C SER A 74 4.48 6.77 2.12
N PRO A 75 4.16 8.06 1.83
CA PRO A 75 3.52 8.95 2.79
C PRO A 75 2.22 8.38 3.34
N VAL A 76 1.43 7.68 2.50
CA VAL A 76 0.19 7.02 2.92
C VAL A 76 0.47 5.93 3.93
N PHE A 77 1.51 5.09 3.70
CA PHE A 77 1.89 4.06 4.65
C PHE A 77 2.35 4.66 5.99
N ARG A 78 3.22 5.68 5.95
CA ARG A 78 3.75 6.32 7.16
C ARG A 78 2.65 6.97 7.98
N ALA A 79 1.73 7.69 7.33
CA ALA A 79 0.55 8.27 7.99
C ALA A 79 -0.37 7.21 8.59
N ALA A 80 -0.62 6.11 7.88
CA ALA A 80 -1.43 5.00 8.37
C ALA A 80 -0.75 4.24 9.53
N LEU A 81 0.56 4.02 9.45
CA LEU A 81 1.36 3.43 10.53
C LEU A 81 1.29 4.28 11.80
N ASP A 82 1.46 5.59 11.67
CA ASP A 82 1.37 6.51 12.80
C ASP A 82 -0.04 6.52 13.41
N ALA A 83 -1.09 6.56 12.58
CA ALA A 83 -2.47 6.42 13.03
C ALA A 83 -2.69 5.09 13.78
N TYR A 84 -2.15 3.99 13.27
CA TYR A 84 -2.21 2.68 13.92
C TYR A 84 -1.52 2.68 15.29
N LEU A 85 -0.30 3.19 15.37
CA LEU A 85 0.50 3.19 16.60
C LEU A 85 -0.09 4.10 17.69
N THR A 86 -0.77 5.16 17.30
CA THR A 86 -1.38 6.15 18.22
C THR A 86 -2.80 5.78 18.65
N SER A 87 -3.46 4.84 17.98
CA SER A 87 -4.86 4.46 18.26
C SER A 87 -5.10 3.84 19.66
N GLY A 88 -4.04 3.49 20.39
CA GLY A 88 -4.08 2.97 21.78
C GLY A 88 -4.69 1.58 21.95
N SER A 89 -5.42 1.07 20.97
CA SER A 89 -6.12 -0.22 21.02
C SER A 89 -5.29 -1.39 20.49
N ASN A 90 -4.18 -1.10 19.82
CA ASN A 90 -3.43 -2.10 19.06
C ASN A 90 -2.30 -2.71 19.89
N LYS A 91 -2.42 -4.00 20.19
CA LYS A 91 -1.42 -4.78 20.93
C LYS A 91 -0.22 -5.17 20.07
N ASP A 92 -0.45 -5.46 18.79
CA ASP A 92 0.58 -5.88 17.85
C ASP A 92 1.19 -4.65 17.14
N LYS A 93 2.28 -4.14 17.69
CA LYS A 93 2.96 -2.95 17.15
C LYS A 93 3.57 -3.15 15.76
N VAL A 94 3.80 -4.39 15.36
CA VAL A 94 4.42 -4.72 14.06
C VAL A 94 3.42 -5.21 13.00
N LEU A 95 2.12 -5.14 13.26
CA LEU A 95 1.09 -5.67 12.36
C LEU A 95 1.27 -5.20 10.91
N CYS A 96 1.45 -3.89 10.67
CA CYS A 96 1.62 -3.35 9.33
C CYS A 96 2.89 -3.90 8.64
N LEU A 97 3.96 -4.12 9.42
CA LEU A 97 5.24 -4.59 8.92
C LEU A 97 5.19 -6.05 8.45
N ARG A 98 4.22 -6.83 8.89
CA ARG A 98 4.07 -8.24 8.45
C ARG A 98 3.93 -8.37 6.94
N CYS A 99 3.42 -7.31 6.26
CA CYS A 99 3.33 -7.22 4.81
C CYS A 99 4.28 -6.17 4.23
N HIS A 100 4.41 -5.00 4.87
CA HIS A 100 5.20 -3.89 4.35
C HIS A 100 6.72 -4.02 4.60
N ALA A 101 7.12 -4.88 5.54
CA ALA A 101 8.51 -5.25 5.82
C ALA A 101 8.54 -6.70 6.36
N PRO A 102 8.21 -7.70 5.53
CA PRO A 102 7.83 -9.04 5.99
C PRO A 102 8.94 -9.82 6.67
N HIS A 103 10.20 -9.40 6.57
CA HIS A 103 11.32 -9.95 7.33
C HIS A 103 11.14 -9.79 8.86
N VAL A 104 10.32 -8.85 9.32
CA VAL A 104 9.96 -8.68 10.74
C VAL A 104 9.22 -9.91 11.29
N ASN A 105 8.60 -10.73 10.44
CA ASN A 105 7.98 -11.97 10.89
C ASN A 105 9.01 -12.97 11.46
N GLU A 106 10.27 -12.93 10.99
CA GLU A 106 11.36 -13.77 11.51
C GLU A 106 12.08 -13.11 12.72
N TYR A 107 11.96 -11.79 12.85
CA TYR A 107 12.64 -10.99 13.88
C TYR A 107 11.66 -10.06 14.61
N PRO A 108 10.59 -10.57 15.24
CA PRO A 108 9.55 -9.74 15.85
C PRO A 108 10.07 -8.81 16.94
N ASP A 109 11.09 -9.25 17.68
CA ASP A 109 11.72 -8.46 18.75
C ASP A 109 12.49 -7.23 18.23
N GLN A 110 12.92 -7.24 16.96
CA GLN A 110 13.59 -6.13 16.32
C GLN A 110 12.58 -5.16 15.62
N GLY A 111 11.32 -5.54 15.54
CA GLY A 111 10.27 -4.75 14.89
C GLY A 111 10.11 -3.34 15.45
N PRO A 112 10.05 -3.11 16.77
CA PRO A 112 9.98 -1.77 17.34
C PRO A 112 11.17 -0.85 16.98
N ALA A 113 12.39 -1.39 16.97
CA ALA A 113 13.58 -0.65 16.54
C ALA A 113 13.51 -0.32 15.05
N PHE A 114 13.02 -1.22 14.21
CA PHE A 114 12.84 -0.98 12.79
C PHE A 114 11.74 0.06 12.51
N ILE A 115 10.66 0.10 13.29
CA ILE A 115 9.66 1.17 13.23
C ILE A 115 10.31 2.53 13.52
N ALA A 116 11.21 2.62 14.49
CA ALA A 116 11.92 3.86 14.79
C ALA A 116 12.79 4.32 13.60
N GLN A 117 13.47 3.39 12.91
CA GLN A 117 14.23 3.68 11.69
C GLN A 117 13.32 4.18 10.55
N ILE A 118 12.14 3.57 10.34
CA ILE A 118 11.17 4.04 9.36
C ILE A 118 10.73 5.47 9.68
N LYS A 119 10.46 5.77 10.94
CA LYS A 119 10.04 7.12 11.39
C LYS A 119 11.15 8.17 11.24
N SER A 120 12.41 7.80 11.43
CA SER A 120 13.54 8.69 11.16
C SER A 120 13.88 8.88 9.67
N GLY A 121 13.25 8.08 8.80
CA GLY A 121 13.50 8.11 7.35
C GLY A 121 14.75 7.37 6.90
N GLU A 122 15.43 6.68 7.80
CA GLU A 122 16.70 5.97 7.52
C GLU A 122 16.65 4.48 7.88
N PRO A 123 15.74 3.69 7.27
CA PRO A 123 15.73 2.26 7.53
C PRO A 123 16.97 1.58 6.91
N ALA A 124 17.59 0.70 7.67
CA ALA A 124 18.79 -0.03 7.24
C ALA A 124 18.48 -1.12 6.19
N ILE A 125 17.23 -1.54 6.09
CA ILE A 125 16.73 -2.60 5.20
C ILE A 125 15.51 -2.07 4.45
N ASP A 126 15.35 -2.47 3.19
CA ASP A 126 14.13 -2.17 2.43
C ASP A 126 12.90 -2.80 3.08
N GLY A 127 11.73 -2.24 2.83
CA GLY A 127 10.48 -2.84 3.25
C GLY A 127 10.23 -4.16 2.51
N VAL A 128 9.85 -4.09 1.24
CA VAL A 128 9.72 -5.25 0.35
C VAL A 128 10.76 -5.16 -0.75
N GLY A 129 11.94 -5.66 -0.48
CA GLY A 129 13.08 -5.68 -1.39
C GLY A 129 13.34 -7.07 -2.00
N CYS A 130 14.50 -7.21 -2.62
CA CYS A 130 14.89 -8.45 -3.29
C CYS A 130 14.91 -9.65 -2.34
N ALA A 131 15.56 -9.50 -1.18
CA ALA A 131 15.69 -10.58 -0.20
C ALA A 131 14.35 -10.98 0.42
N GLN A 132 13.42 -10.03 0.59
CA GLN A 132 12.09 -10.28 1.15
C GLN A 132 11.21 -11.17 0.27
N CYS A 133 11.50 -11.29 -1.02
CA CYS A 133 10.90 -12.27 -1.91
C CYS A 133 11.81 -13.48 -2.11
N HIS A 134 13.08 -13.28 -2.45
CA HIS A 134 13.97 -14.35 -2.89
C HIS A 134 14.50 -15.26 -1.77
N LEU A 135 14.21 -14.97 -0.49
CA LEU A 135 14.43 -15.86 0.63
C LEU A 135 13.19 -16.66 1.04
N ILE A 136 12.02 -16.42 0.42
CA ILE A 136 10.80 -17.17 0.74
C ILE A 136 10.94 -18.61 0.24
N LYS A 137 10.97 -19.56 1.18
CA LYS A 137 11.01 -21.00 0.91
C LYS A 137 9.63 -21.61 0.76
N ARG A 138 8.65 -21.12 1.48
CA ARG A 138 7.26 -21.53 1.40
C ARG A 138 6.33 -20.46 1.98
N VAL A 139 5.07 -20.54 1.65
CA VAL A 139 4.00 -19.73 2.25
C VAL A 139 3.15 -20.62 3.15
N ASP A 140 2.96 -20.18 4.39
CA ASP A 140 2.10 -20.84 5.35
C ASP A 140 0.68 -20.26 5.24
N ARG A 141 -0.27 -21.09 4.82
CA ARG A 141 -1.68 -20.72 4.63
C ARG A 141 -2.58 -21.25 5.76
N SER A 142 -2.04 -21.65 6.88
CA SER A 142 -2.82 -22.15 8.02
C SER A 142 -3.73 -21.11 8.67
N ASN A 143 -3.46 -19.82 8.45
CA ASN A 143 -4.24 -18.70 8.95
C ASN A 143 -4.94 -17.94 7.82
N ILE A 144 -5.97 -17.14 8.17
CA ILE A 144 -6.68 -16.24 7.24
C ILE A 144 -5.68 -15.35 6.48
N GLN A 145 -4.70 -14.79 7.19
CA GLN A 145 -3.56 -14.10 6.58
C GLN A 145 -2.40 -15.08 6.47
N PRO A 146 -2.05 -15.54 5.27
CA PRO A 146 -0.87 -16.35 5.05
C PRO A 146 0.41 -15.62 5.48
N SER A 147 1.47 -16.36 5.77
CA SER A 147 2.75 -15.78 6.15
C SER A 147 3.91 -16.44 5.40
N PRO A 148 4.91 -15.64 4.97
CA PRO A 148 6.10 -16.19 4.34
C PRO A 148 6.94 -16.92 5.39
N LYS A 149 7.60 -18.03 5.00
CA LYS A 149 8.62 -18.72 5.76
C LYS A 149 9.92 -18.63 5.00
N TYR A 150 10.89 -18.04 5.62
CA TYR A 150 12.17 -17.69 5.02
C TYR A 150 13.24 -18.76 5.24
N GLU A 151 14.18 -18.84 4.30
CA GLU A 151 15.45 -19.54 4.49
C GLU A 151 16.47 -18.54 5.01
N THR A 152 16.78 -18.64 6.31
CA THR A 152 17.66 -17.68 6.99
C THR A 152 19.02 -18.26 7.36
N GLY A 153 19.23 -19.55 7.10
CA GLY A 153 20.41 -20.29 7.56
C GLY A 153 21.55 -20.42 6.55
N GLY A 154 21.45 -19.82 5.36
CA GLY A 154 22.41 -20.05 4.30
C GLY A 154 22.58 -18.91 3.31
N LYS A 155 23.19 -19.24 2.16
CA LYS A 155 23.38 -18.33 1.03
C LYS A 155 22.38 -18.61 -0.11
N ALA A 156 21.35 -19.41 0.12
CA ALA A 156 20.38 -19.80 -0.88
C ALA A 156 19.45 -18.65 -1.20
N LEU A 157 19.28 -18.36 -2.49
CA LEU A 157 18.25 -17.49 -3.03
C LEU A 157 17.37 -18.28 -4.00
N PHE A 158 16.07 -18.14 -3.88
CA PHE A 158 15.10 -18.88 -4.67
C PHE A 158 14.63 -18.06 -5.88
N GLY A 159 14.31 -18.74 -6.96
CA GLY A 159 13.79 -18.12 -8.17
C GLY A 159 13.09 -19.13 -9.08
N PRO A 160 12.58 -18.69 -10.25
CA PRO A 160 11.80 -19.55 -11.13
C PRO A 160 12.62 -20.41 -12.09
N TYR A 161 13.95 -20.24 -12.19
CA TYR A 161 14.77 -20.85 -13.24
C TYR A 161 15.52 -22.09 -12.77
N LYS A 162 15.65 -23.08 -13.67
CA LYS A 162 16.46 -24.32 -13.47
C LYS A 162 17.91 -24.14 -13.93
N ASP A 163 18.11 -23.33 -14.95
CA ASP A 163 19.33 -23.12 -15.71
C ASP A 163 20.09 -21.87 -15.27
N PHE A 164 20.28 -21.72 -13.96
CA PHE A 164 21.02 -20.60 -13.39
C PHE A 164 22.54 -20.80 -13.50
N VAL A 165 23.28 -19.69 -13.64
CA VAL A 165 24.74 -19.70 -13.63
C VAL A 165 25.23 -19.81 -12.19
N GLN A 166 26.16 -20.73 -11.95
CA GLN A 166 26.81 -20.86 -10.66
C GLN A 166 27.68 -19.64 -10.37
N ASN A 167 27.58 -19.11 -9.16
CA ASN A 167 28.33 -17.94 -8.74
C ASN A 167 28.76 -18.05 -7.27
N LEU A 168 29.70 -17.17 -6.84
CA LEU A 168 30.21 -17.16 -5.48
C LEU A 168 29.39 -16.30 -4.50
N ALA A 169 28.50 -15.45 -5.01
CA ALA A 169 27.74 -14.50 -4.18
C ALA A 169 26.63 -15.21 -3.43
N HIS A 170 25.89 -16.09 -4.10
CA HIS A 170 24.81 -16.88 -3.51
C HIS A 170 24.60 -18.19 -4.28
N GLN A 171 23.94 -19.14 -3.63
CA GLN A 171 23.44 -20.35 -4.26
C GLN A 171 22.05 -20.07 -4.83
N SER A 172 21.90 -20.21 -6.14
CA SER A 172 20.58 -20.10 -6.79
C SER A 172 19.86 -21.45 -6.72
N ILE A 173 18.58 -21.43 -6.39
CA ILE A 173 17.74 -22.63 -6.27
C ILE A 173 16.41 -22.38 -6.97
N GLU A 174 16.03 -23.27 -7.90
CA GLU A 174 14.68 -23.23 -8.46
C GLU A 174 13.64 -23.55 -7.39
N LEU A 175 12.58 -22.72 -7.35
CA LEU A 175 11.44 -22.98 -6.52
C LEU A 175 10.14 -22.69 -7.29
N PRO A 176 9.28 -23.70 -7.53
CA PRO A 176 8.03 -23.52 -8.29
C PRO A 176 7.09 -22.46 -7.74
N LEU A 177 7.19 -22.13 -6.45
CA LEU A 177 6.46 -21.05 -5.80
C LEU A 177 6.57 -19.71 -6.54
N PHE A 178 7.71 -19.43 -7.18
CA PHE A 178 7.92 -18.18 -7.92
C PHE A 178 7.09 -18.07 -9.20
N ARG A 179 6.43 -19.16 -9.61
CA ARG A 179 5.48 -19.20 -10.72
C ARG A 179 4.03 -19.31 -10.25
N LYS A 180 3.76 -19.13 -8.94
CA LYS A 180 2.45 -19.29 -8.31
C LYS A 180 2.02 -18.01 -7.59
N SER A 181 0.72 -17.73 -7.65
CA SER A 181 0.09 -16.63 -6.94
C SER A 181 0.31 -16.69 -5.44
N ASP A 182 0.54 -17.88 -4.87
CA ASP A 182 0.82 -18.06 -3.45
C ASP A 182 1.97 -17.19 -2.96
N LEU A 183 2.97 -16.92 -3.80
CA LEU A 183 4.05 -15.99 -3.47
C LEU A 183 3.54 -14.57 -3.16
N CYS A 184 2.48 -14.13 -3.82
CA CYS A 184 1.90 -12.80 -3.64
C CYS A 184 0.84 -12.79 -2.52
N LEU A 185 0.08 -13.89 -2.41
CA LEU A 185 -1.03 -14.02 -1.47
C LEU A 185 -0.60 -13.99 -0.01
N ASN A 186 0.68 -14.18 0.29
CA ASN A 186 1.17 -14.06 1.67
C ASN A 186 1.00 -12.63 2.23
N CYS A 187 0.89 -11.61 1.37
CA CYS A 187 0.63 -10.22 1.76
C CYS A 187 -0.68 -9.68 1.17
N HIS A 188 -1.13 -10.22 0.03
CA HIS A 188 -2.25 -9.66 -0.74
C HIS A 188 -3.58 -10.41 -0.58
N LEU A 189 -3.73 -11.33 0.37
CA LEU A 189 -4.98 -12.07 0.55
C LEU A 189 -5.99 -11.36 1.44
N ALA A 190 -5.57 -10.89 2.61
CA ALA A 190 -6.46 -10.25 3.57
C ALA A 190 -5.83 -8.99 4.18
N VAL A 191 -6.66 -8.01 4.55
CA VAL A 191 -6.18 -6.85 5.30
C VAL A 191 -5.88 -7.22 6.76
N PRO A 192 -5.00 -6.48 7.43
CA PRO A 192 -4.83 -6.56 8.88
C PRO A 192 -6.18 -6.46 9.58
N ASN A 193 -6.35 -7.14 10.69
CA ASN A 193 -7.60 -7.23 11.43
C ASN A 193 -8.70 -8.09 10.77
N ALA A 194 -8.32 -8.95 9.81
CA ALA A 194 -9.25 -9.87 9.14
C ALA A 194 -10.12 -10.68 10.11
N ALA A 195 -9.59 -11.00 11.30
CA ALA A 195 -10.32 -11.75 12.32
C ALA A 195 -11.59 -11.05 12.79
N ASN A 196 -11.63 -9.72 12.78
CA ASN A 196 -12.80 -8.93 13.21
C ASN A 196 -13.85 -8.77 12.08
N LEU A 197 -13.43 -8.80 10.82
CA LEU A 197 -14.29 -8.60 9.66
C LEU A 197 -14.60 -9.89 8.90
N GLY A 198 -13.95 -11.00 9.28
CA GLY A 198 -14.13 -12.30 8.63
C GLY A 198 -13.85 -12.25 7.12
N LYS A 199 -14.62 -13.01 6.34
CA LYS A 199 -14.50 -13.07 4.88
C LYS A 199 -14.79 -11.73 4.18
N SER A 200 -15.48 -10.79 4.83
CA SER A 200 -15.74 -9.46 4.24
C SER A 200 -14.50 -8.60 4.10
N ASN A 201 -13.39 -9.03 4.67
CA ASN A 201 -12.09 -8.37 4.59
C ASN A 201 -11.14 -8.93 3.52
N ASP A 202 -11.67 -9.75 2.63
CA ASP A 202 -10.95 -10.26 1.47
C ASP A 202 -10.54 -9.11 0.54
N LEU A 203 -9.22 -8.90 0.38
CA LEU A 203 -8.67 -7.84 -0.47
C LEU A 203 -8.90 -8.12 -1.94
N LEU A 204 -8.74 -9.34 -2.35
CA LEU A 204 -8.79 -9.72 -3.76
C LEU A 204 -10.21 -10.02 -4.23
N GLY A 205 -11.09 -10.41 -3.34
CA GLY A 205 -12.50 -10.69 -3.58
C GLY A 205 -12.77 -11.53 -4.82
N GLY A 206 -12.90 -12.84 -4.64
CA GLY A 206 -13.25 -13.72 -5.73
C GLY A 206 -12.12 -14.06 -6.71
N TRP A 207 -10.85 -13.67 -6.44
CA TRP A 207 -9.71 -14.10 -7.25
C TRP A 207 -9.71 -15.61 -7.49
N GLU A 208 -9.86 -16.41 -6.45
CA GLU A 208 -9.82 -17.88 -6.52
C GLU A 208 -10.89 -18.49 -7.44
N THR A 209 -11.97 -17.78 -7.70
CA THR A 209 -13.08 -18.20 -8.56
C THR A 209 -13.11 -17.51 -9.92
N SER A 210 -12.20 -16.58 -10.18
CA SER A 210 -12.11 -15.82 -11.42
C SER A 210 -11.78 -16.67 -12.64
N GLN A 211 -12.08 -16.16 -13.84
CA GLN A 211 -11.70 -16.82 -15.09
C GLN A 211 -10.17 -16.86 -15.28
N ALA A 212 -9.44 -15.90 -14.71
CA ALA A 212 -7.99 -15.91 -14.74
C ALA A 212 -7.44 -17.18 -14.07
N VAL A 213 -7.88 -17.48 -12.84
CA VAL A 213 -7.47 -18.70 -12.12
C VAL A 213 -7.91 -19.96 -12.85
N LYS A 214 -9.17 -20.02 -13.33
CA LYS A 214 -9.68 -21.17 -14.10
C LYS A 214 -8.87 -21.42 -15.38
N SER A 215 -8.30 -20.38 -15.99
CA SER A 215 -7.43 -20.48 -17.16
C SER A 215 -5.95 -20.67 -16.82
N GLY A 216 -5.60 -20.90 -15.57
CA GLY A 216 -4.24 -21.12 -15.09
C GLY A 216 -3.36 -19.88 -15.07
N LYS A 217 -3.93 -18.66 -15.16
CA LYS A 217 -3.18 -17.42 -15.01
C LYS A 217 -2.87 -17.19 -13.53
N GLU A 218 -1.64 -16.80 -13.28
CA GLU A 218 -1.14 -16.44 -11.95
C GLU A 218 -0.94 -14.92 -11.87
N CYS A 219 -0.74 -14.35 -10.68
CA CYS A 219 -0.53 -12.92 -10.48
C CYS A 219 0.62 -12.38 -11.34
N GLN A 220 1.69 -13.17 -11.46
CA GLN A 220 2.88 -12.82 -12.23
C GLN A 220 2.58 -12.59 -13.71
N ALA A 221 1.59 -13.26 -14.30
CA ALA A 221 1.24 -13.11 -15.71
C ALA A 221 0.87 -11.67 -16.09
N CYS A 222 0.29 -10.92 -15.15
CA CYS A 222 -0.10 -9.52 -15.34
C CYS A 222 0.83 -8.56 -14.62
N HIS A 223 1.21 -8.86 -13.35
CA HIS A 223 1.97 -7.93 -12.50
C HIS A 223 3.50 -8.11 -12.58
N MET A 224 3.98 -9.14 -13.26
CA MET A 224 5.40 -9.35 -13.59
C MET A 224 5.52 -9.89 -15.02
N PRO A 225 5.01 -9.15 -16.03
CA PRO A 225 4.96 -9.67 -17.40
C PRO A 225 6.34 -10.08 -17.89
N GLU A 226 6.38 -11.17 -18.65
CA GLU A 226 7.63 -11.65 -19.26
C GLU A 226 8.14 -10.67 -20.32
N GLN A 227 9.45 -10.48 -20.31
CA GLN A 227 10.18 -9.70 -21.30
C GLN A 227 11.50 -10.40 -21.64
N VAL A 228 12.12 -10.03 -22.76
CA VAL A 228 13.45 -10.52 -23.11
C VAL A 228 14.50 -9.67 -22.41
N GLY A 229 15.37 -10.30 -21.64
CA GLY A 229 16.43 -9.61 -20.90
C GLY A 229 17.41 -10.57 -20.24
N GLU A 230 18.41 -10.01 -19.59
CA GLU A 230 19.38 -10.76 -18.80
C GLU A 230 18.82 -10.96 -17.38
N SER A 231 19.01 -12.13 -16.79
CA SER A 231 18.68 -12.36 -15.38
C SER A 231 19.75 -11.79 -14.44
N ALA A 232 21.00 -11.78 -14.88
CA ALA A 232 22.10 -11.04 -14.28
C ALA A 232 22.99 -10.45 -15.38
N ASN A 233 23.74 -9.41 -15.05
CA ASN A 233 24.58 -8.69 -16.00
C ASN A 233 25.57 -9.63 -16.68
N GLY A 234 25.60 -9.60 -18.02
CA GLY A 234 26.48 -10.44 -18.84
C GLY A 234 25.99 -11.86 -19.09
N GLU A 235 24.80 -12.24 -18.59
CA GLU A 235 24.18 -13.51 -18.94
C GLU A 235 23.49 -13.45 -20.31
N ASN A 236 23.24 -14.63 -20.90
CA ASN A 236 22.47 -14.72 -22.13
C ASN A 236 21.04 -14.20 -21.92
N LYS A 237 20.53 -13.45 -22.88
CA LYS A 237 19.14 -12.98 -22.89
C LYS A 237 18.18 -14.15 -22.93
N ARG A 238 17.16 -14.06 -22.08
CA ARG A 238 16.09 -15.05 -21.93
C ARG A 238 14.78 -14.35 -21.59
N LYS A 239 13.70 -15.10 -21.48
CA LYS A 239 12.47 -14.58 -20.88
C LYS A 239 12.68 -14.40 -19.39
N VAL A 240 12.49 -13.17 -18.91
CA VAL A 240 12.64 -12.77 -17.52
C VAL A 240 11.40 -12.02 -17.07
N ALA A 241 11.08 -12.09 -15.78
CA ALA A 241 9.99 -11.34 -15.20
C ALA A 241 10.35 -9.85 -15.06
N ASN A 242 9.40 -8.97 -15.34
CA ASN A 242 9.51 -7.54 -15.05
C ASN A 242 9.25 -7.28 -13.57
N HIS A 243 10.14 -6.55 -12.90
CA HIS A 243 10.07 -6.24 -11.47
C HIS A 243 9.51 -4.84 -11.17
N SER A 244 8.97 -4.12 -12.18
CA SER A 244 8.28 -2.83 -11.94
C SER A 244 6.89 -3.00 -11.35
N PHE A 245 6.36 -4.20 -11.32
CA PHE A 245 5.04 -4.57 -10.77
C PHE A 245 3.93 -3.64 -11.28
N PRO A 246 3.69 -3.58 -12.60
CA PRO A 246 2.64 -2.73 -13.16
C PRO A 246 1.28 -3.08 -12.57
N GLY A 247 0.45 -2.07 -12.41
CA GLY A 247 -0.89 -2.19 -11.83
C GLY A 247 -1.55 -0.83 -11.81
N ARG A 248 -1.28 -0.03 -10.77
CA ARG A 248 -1.81 1.33 -10.65
C ARG A 248 -1.30 2.27 -11.75
N ILE A 249 -0.15 2.01 -12.33
CA ILE A 249 0.49 2.80 -13.39
C ILE A 249 0.63 1.98 -14.67
N GLY A 250 0.76 2.66 -15.81
CA GLY A 250 1.01 2.05 -17.12
C GLY A 250 -0.27 1.47 -17.79
N LYS A 251 -0.04 0.64 -18.80
CA LYS A 251 -1.07 0.08 -19.69
C LYS A 251 -2.07 -0.81 -18.94
N LEU A 252 -1.62 -1.58 -17.98
CA LEU A 252 -2.47 -2.50 -17.22
C LEU A 252 -3.65 -1.80 -16.53
N ARG A 253 -3.44 -0.56 -16.07
CA ARG A 253 -4.50 0.27 -15.52
C ARG A 253 -5.56 0.63 -16.56
N GLN A 254 -5.14 1.03 -17.76
CA GLN A 254 -6.04 1.42 -18.85
C GLN A 254 -6.88 0.25 -19.36
N GLU A 255 -6.39 -0.98 -19.16
CA GLU A 255 -7.06 -2.21 -19.50
C GLU A 255 -7.94 -2.78 -18.36
N ALA A 256 -8.02 -2.07 -17.22
CA ALA A 256 -8.73 -2.58 -16.03
C ALA A 256 -10.25 -2.55 -16.15
N ALA A 257 -10.82 -1.72 -17.02
CA ALA A 257 -12.26 -1.61 -17.20
C ALA A 257 -12.65 -1.19 -18.61
N LYS A 258 -13.93 -1.40 -18.95
CA LYS A 258 -14.60 -0.80 -20.13
C LYS A 258 -15.76 0.06 -19.67
N LEU A 259 -16.06 1.10 -20.45
CA LEU A 259 -17.25 1.92 -20.32
C LEU A 259 -18.08 1.86 -21.59
N GLU A 260 -19.41 1.85 -21.44
CA GLU A 260 -20.36 2.06 -22.52
C GLU A 260 -21.42 3.06 -22.05
N ILE A 261 -21.81 3.99 -22.91
CA ILE A 261 -22.80 5.02 -22.63
C ILE A 261 -24.00 4.81 -23.53
N ALA A 262 -25.18 4.70 -22.96
CA ALA A 262 -26.45 4.70 -23.65
C ALA A 262 -27.32 5.85 -23.14
N THR A 263 -27.91 6.60 -24.03
CA THR A 263 -28.72 7.78 -23.72
C THR A 263 -30.15 7.64 -24.26
N THR A 264 -31.11 8.16 -23.51
CA THR A 264 -32.52 8.25 -23.92
C THR A 264 -33.04 9.63 -23.55
N VAL A 265 -33.50 10.37 -24.53
CA VAL A 265 -34.17 11.67 -24.34
C VAL A 265 -35.67 11.47 -24.47
N LYS A 266 -36.43 11.86 -23.43
CA LYS A 266 -37.90 11.80 -23.42
C LYS A 266 -38.47 13.15 -22.93
N GLY A 267 -38.94 13.98 -23.84
CA GLY A 267 -39.41 15.33 -23.51
C GLY A 267 -38.29 16.16 -22.87
N ASP A 268 -38.53 16.66 -21.67
CA ASP A 268 -37.61 17.49 -20.89
C ASP A 268 -36.65 16.69 -19.98
N GLN A 269 -36.68 15.38 -20.05
CA GLN A 269 -35.83 14.48 -19.25
C GLN A 269 -34.88 13.65 -20.12
N THR A 270 -33.64 13.61 -19.72
CA THR A 270 -32.62 12.73 -20.29
C THR A 270 -32.20 11.65 -19.25
N THR A 271 -32.20 10.41 -19.68
CA THR A 271 -31.66 9.30 -18.93
C THR A 271 -30.39 8.79 -19.59
N VAL A 272 -29.32 8.72 -18.82
CA VAL A 272 -28.01 8.14 -19.23
C VAL A 272 -27.79 6.86 -18.44
N LYS A 273 -27.49 5.77 -19.15
CA LYS A 273 -27.01 4.51 -18.56
C LYS A 273 -25.53 4.38 -18.90
N VAL A 274 -24.71 4.27 -17.87
CA VAL A 274 -23.27 4.00 -17.99
C VAL A 274 -23.03 2.57 -17.54
N THR A 275 -22.63 1.72 -18.49
CA THR A 275 -22.21 0.35 -18.19
C THR A 275 -20.73 0.37 -17.87
N VAL A 276 -20.37 -0.06 -16.64
CA VAL A 276 -19.00 -0.22 -16.17
C VAL A 276 -18.71 -1.71 -16.11
N GLN A 277 -17.77 -2.21 -16.93
CA GLN A 277 -17.33 -3.59 -16.90
C GLN A 277 -15.93 -3.65 -16.31
N SER A 278 -15.78 -4.33 -15.15
CA SER A 278 -14.47 -4.68 -14.60
C SER A 278 -13.84 -5.80 -15.45
N LEU A 279 -12.59 -5.62 -15.85
CA LEU A 279 -11.83 -6.62 -16.63
C LEU A 279 -10.74 -7.30 -15.78
N VAL A 280 -10.62 -6.91 -14.51
CA VAL A 280 -9.63 -7.48 -13.59
C VAL A 280 -10.20 -8.66 -12.82
N PRO A 281 -9.37 -9.66 -12.51
CA PRO A 281 -9.81 -10.90 -11.83
C PRO A 281 -9.88 -10.75 -10.30
N HIS A 282 -9.95 -9.54 -9.79
CA HIS A 282 -10.03 -9.21 -8.37
C HIS A 282 -10.87 -7.95 -8.16
N ASN A 283 -11.21 -7.61 -6.92
CA ASN A 283 -11.93 -6.39 -6.62
C ASN A 283 -11.23 -5.14 -7.19
N LEU A 284 -12.01 -4.14 -7.55
CA LEU A 284 -11.54 -2.83 -7.98
C LEU A 284 -12.31 -1.73 -7.22
N PRO A 285 -11.67 -0.94 -6.33
CA PRO A 285 -10.26 -1.05 -5.91
C PRO A 285 -9.99 -2.31 -5.09
N THR A 286 -8.71 -2.73 -5.00
CA THR A 286 -8.27 -3.88 -4.22
C THR A 286 -7.80 -3.47 -2.83
N THR A 287 -6.49 -3.27 -2.65
CA THR A 287 -5.86 -2.98 -1.36
C THR A 287 -6.46 -1.73 -0.71
N HIS A 288 -6.72 -1.82 0.59
CA HIS A 288 -7.24 -0.71 1.40
C HIS A 288 -8.49 -0.03 0.83
N PRO A 289 -9.55 -0.77 0.49
CA PRO A 289 -10.78 -0.20 -0.10
C PRO A 289 -11.50 0.78 0.85
N GLY A 290 -11.01 0.96 2.06
CA GLY A 290 -11.46 1.98 3.01
C GLY A 290 -11.05 3.40 2.62
N TRP A 291 -9.89 3.59 2.02
CA TRP A 291 -9.43 4.91 1.53
C TRP A 291 -9.15 4.97 0.04
N ALA A 292 -8.77 3.87 -0.62
CA ALA A 292 -8.70 3.82 -2.07
C ALA A 292 -10.11 3.77 -2.67
N ARG A 293 -10.32 4.49 -3.77
CA ARG A 293 -11.62 4.58 -4.46
C ARG A 293 -11.42 4.39 -5.96
N VAL A 294 -12.43 3.82 -6.60
CA VAL A 294 -12.67 4.04 -8.02
C VAL A 294 -13.86 4.96 -8.14
N VAL A 295 -13.75 5.97 -8.97
CA VAL A 295 -14.76 7.01 -9.15
C VAL A 295 -15.22 7.01 -10.59
N LEU A 296 -16.52 6.90 -10.81
CA LEU A 296 -17.17 7.16 -12.07
C LEU A 296 -17.74 8.58 -12.02
N ASP A 297 -17.16 9.45 -12.80
CA ASP A 297 -17.64 10.83 -13.01
C ASP A 297 -18.52 10.85 -14.26
N LEU A 298 -19.71 11.41 -14.13
CA LEU A 298 -20.56 11.78 -15.26
C LEU A 298 -20.62 13.31 -15.35
N ALA A 299 -20.32 13.85 -16.51
CA ALA A 299 -20.46 15.28 -16.82
C ALA A 299 -21.27 15.46 -18.11
N ILE A 300 -22.21 16.38 -18.09
CA ILE A 300 -23.00 16.77 -19.25
C ILE A 300 -22.57 18.17 -19.66
N GLN A 301 -22.06 18.29 -20.88
CA GLN A 301 -21.54 19.52 -21.43
C GLN A 301 -22.50 20.06 -22.48
N GLY A 302 -23.07 21.21 -22.20
CA GLY A 302 -23.93 21.94 -23.13
C GLY A 302 -23.16 22.87 -24.07
N LYS A 303 -23.80 23.92 -24.55
CA LYS A 303 -23.19 24.92 -25.41
C LYS A 303 -21.91 25.50 -24.82
N ASN A 304 -20.86 25.64 -25.64
CA ASN A 304 -19.55 26.17 -25.27
C ASN A 304 -18.81 25.32 -24.19
N LEU A 305 -19.04 24.01 -24.17
CA LEU A 305 -18.43 23.08 -23.21
C LEU A 305 -18.71 23.39 -21.73
N ARG A 306 -19.79 24.17 -21.48
CA ARG A 306 -20.20 24.43 -20.09
C ARG A 306 -20.84 23.19 -19.50
N THR A 307 -20.35 22.75 -18.36
CA THR A 307 -20.98 21.67 -17.59
C THR A 307 -22.32 22.16 -17.05
N VAL A 308 -23.41 21.48 -17.44
CA VAL A 308 -24.78 21.78 -17.04
C VAL A 308 -25.32 20.78 -16.02
N TYR A 309 -24.70 19.61 -15.91
CA TYR A 309 -24.99 18.61 -14.91
C TYR A 309 -23.73 17.77 -14.64
N SER A 310 -23.51 17.36 -13.40
CA SER A 310 -22.50 16.37 -13.03
C SER A 310 -22.94 15.54 -11.83
N GLU A 311 -22.56 14.28 -11.84
CA GLU A 311 -22.83 13.36 -10.74
C GLU A 311 -21.74 12.28 -10.68
N GLN A 312 -21.48 11.75 -9.49
CA GLN A 312 -20.47 10.72 -9.27
C GLN A 312 -21.06 9.43 -8.73
N ARG A 313 -20.42 8.31 -9.06
CA ARG A 313 -20.55 7.03 -8.32
C ARG A 313 -19.19 6.66 -7.77
N ILE A 314 -19.16 6.26 -6.51
CA ILE A 314 -17.92 5.94 -5.80
C ILE A 314 -17.93 4.46 -5.43
N TYR A 315 -16.90 3.75 -5.84
CA TYR A 315 -16.70 2.34 -5.55
C TYR A 315 -15.59 2.19 -4.50
N GLY A 316 -15.90 1.48 -3.42
CA GLY A 316 -15.01 1.28 -2.28
C GLY A 316 -15.74 0.66 -1.10
N ARG A 317 -15.15 0.73 0.09
CA ARG A 317 -15.79 0.27 1.33
C ARG A 317 -15.87 1.40 2.35
N THR A 318 -16.92 1.37 3.15
CA THR A 318 -17.07 2.21 4.33
C THR A 318 -17.15 1.33 5.56
N TYR A 319 -16.38 1.67 6.58
CA TYR A 319 -16.34 0.94 7.84
C TYR A 319 -16.93 1.72 8.99
N ALA A 320 -17.32 1.02 10.05
CA ALA A 320 -17.52 1.59 11.37
C ALA A 320 -16.57 0.93 12.38
N ASP A 321 -16.07 1.74 13.31
CA ASP A 321 -15.32 1.26 14.48
C ASP A 321 -16.26 0.60 15.52
N ALA A 322 -15.70 0.10 16.62
CA ALA A 322 -16.46 -0.54 17.70
C ALA A 322 -17.46 0.41 18.40
N ARG A 323 -17.33 1.73 18.21
CA ARG A 323 -18.26 2.75 18.73
C ARG A 323 -19.30 3.19 17.71
N GLY A 324 -19.33 2.56 16.51
CA GLY A 324 -20.24 2.89 15.43
C GLY A 324 -19.84 4.13 14.62
N ARG A 325 -18.68 4.72 14.84
CA ARG A 325 -18.19 5.88 14.08
C ARG A 325 -17.60 5.44 12.76
N LYS A 326 -17.84 6.20 11.69
CA LYS A 326 -17.23 5.94 10.38
C LYS A 326 -15.71 6.04 10.46
N THR A 327 -15.02 5.07 9.86
CA THR A 327 -13.57 5.07 9.71
C THR A 327 -13.18 4.61 8.30
N VAL A 328 -12.02 5.04 7.84
CA VAL A 328 -11.40 4.55 6.60
C VAL A 328 -10.38 3.44 6.88
N PHE A 329 -10.01 3.28 8.12
CA PHE A 329 -9.00 2.34 8.55
C PHE A 329 -9.60 0.96 8.79
N ASP A 330 -9.14 0.00 8.02
CA ASP A 330 -9.51 -1.41 8.15
C ASP A 330 -9.07 -2.00 9.49
N PHE A 331 -7.97 -1.54 10.06
CA PHE A 331 -7.49 -1.97 11.38
C PHE A 331 -8.33 -1.45 12.56
N GLU A 332 -9.14 -0.41 12.36
CA GLU A 332 -10.12 0.07 13.36
C GLU A 332 -11.50 -0.54 13.14
N ALA A 333 -11.73 -1.14 11.99
CA ALA A 333 -13.04 -1.57 11.56
C ALA A 333 -13.58 -2.72 12.41
N ALA A 334 -14.78 -2.52 12.97
CA ALA A 334 -15.58 -3.56 13.60
C ALA A 334 -16.72 -4.06 12.70
N LYS A 335 -17.13 -3.23 11.71
CA LYS A 335 -18.22 -3.54 10.78
C LYS A 335 -17.99 -2.89 9.43
N VAL A 336 -18.36 -3.58 8.36
CA VAL A 336 -18.54 -2.99 7.03
C VAL A 336 -19.94 -2.38 6.97
N LEU A 337 -20.02 -1.07 6.70
CA LEU A 337 -21.28 -0.34 6.54
C LEU A 337 -21.77 -0.43 5.11
N ASP A 338 -20.85 -0.30 4.16
CA ASP A 338 -21.14 -0.32 2.75
C ASP A 338 -19.96 -0.92 1.96
N ASN A 339 -20.26 -1.65 0.88
CA ASN A 339 -19.29 -2.29 0.02
C ASN A 339 -19.74 -2.18 -1.44
N THR A 340 -19.30 -1.12 -2.10
CA THR A 340 -19.62 -0.81 -3.50
C THR A 340 -18.49 -1.16 -4.46
N VAL A 341 -17.43 -1.85 -4.02
CA VAL A 341 -16.33 -2.27 -4.92
C VAL A 341 -16.88 -3.00 -6.14
N LEU A 342 -16.27 -2.80 -7.29
CA LEU A 342 -16.54 -3.62 -8.47
C LEU A 342 -15.91 -4.99 -8.23
N LYS A 343 -16.71 -6.05 -8.33
CA LYS A 343 -16.22 -7.42 -8.16
C LYS A 343 -15.42 -7.87 -9.39
N PRO A 344 -14.66 -8.96 -9.29
CA PRO A 344 -13.99 -9.53 -10.45
C PRO A 344 -14.95 -9.72 -11.62
N GLU A 345 -14.58 -9.22 -12.78
CA GLU A 345 -15.30 -9.41 -14.04
C GLU A 345 -16.77 -8.93 -14.02
N GLU A 346 -17.15 -8.13 -13.03
CA GLU A 346 -18.50 -7.60 -12.86
C GLU A 346 -18.85 -6.59 -13.95
N THR A 347 -20.09 -6.68 -14.44
CA THR A 347 -20.72 -5.63 -15.23
C THR A 347 -21.77 -4.92 -14.39
N ARG A 348 -21.64 -3.62 -14.21
CA ARG A 348 -22.55 -2.79 -13.43
C ARG A 348 -23.11 -1.66 -14.30
N VAL A 349 -24.41 -1.42 -14.19
CA VAL A 349 -25.11 -0.34 -14.91
C VAL A 349 -25.50 0.74 -13.91
N GLU A 350 -24.93 1.93 -14.08
CA GLU A 350 -25.30 3.12 -13.34
C GLU A 350 -26.26 3.96 -14.17
N THR A 351 -27.34 4.43 -13.53
CA THR A 351 -28.37 5.23 -14.19
C THR A 351 -28.40 6.64 -13.61
N PHE A 352 -28.39 7.62 -14.49
CA PHE A 352 -28.46 9.03 -14.16
C PHE A 352 -29.63 9.65 -14.91
N THR A 353 -30.38 10.54 -14.26
CA THR A 353 -31.51 11.23 -14.87
C THR A 353 -31.42 12.71 -14.54
N PHE A 354 -31.53 13.55 -15.56
CA PHE A 354 -31.42 14.99 -15.41
C PHE A 354 -32.30 15.71 -16.44
N PRO A 355 -32.63 16.99 -16.20
CA PRO A 355 -33.35 17.80 -17.18
C PRO A 355 -32.59 17.96 -18.51
N THR A 356 -33.21 17.70 -19.62
CA THR A 356 -32.60 17.87 -20.95
C THR A 356 -32.12 19.32 -21.13
N PRO A 357 -30.87 19.57 -21.55
CA PRO A 357 -30.39 20.92 -21.84
C PRO A 357 -31.22 21.60 -22.93
N LYS A 358 -31.75 22.80 -22.64
CA LYS A 358 -32.70 23.49 -23.52
C LYS A 358 -32.05 24.44 -24.54
N ASP A 359 -30.85 24.95 -24.25
CA ASP A 359 -30.20 26.01 -25.02
C ASP A 359 -29.21 25.50 -26.07
N THR A 360 -29.35 24.24 -26.48
CA THR A 360 -28.44 23.59 -27.41
C THR A 360 -29.16 22.56 -28.28
N LYS A 361 -28.66 22.38 -29.50
CA LYS A 361 -29.15 21.32 -30.42
C LYS A 361 -28.55 19.95 -30.09
N THR A 362 -27.38 19.94 -29.45
CA THR A 362 -26.70 18.74 -29.02
C THR A 362 -25.99 19.00 -27.69
N PHE A 363 -25.75 17.98 -26.93
CA PHE A 363 -24.91 18.05 -25.74
C PHE A 363 -24.01 16.81 -25.65
N ASP A 364 -22.88 16.96 -25.01
CA ASP A 364 -21.95 15.85 -24.79
C ASP A 364 -22.19 15.21 -23.43
N VAL A 365 -22.24 13.88 -23.43
CA VAL A 365 -22.26 13.04 -22.24
C VAL A 365 -20.86 12.45 -22.10
N GLU A 366 -20.15 12.88 -21.09
CA GLU A 366 -18.83 12.40 -20.75
C GLU A 366 -18.91 11.50 -19.52
N ALA A 367 -18.41 10.27 -19.62
CA ALA A 367 -18.21 9.38 -18.49
C ALA A 367 -16.71 9.06 -18.35
N ALA A 368 -16.16 9.28 -17.17
CA ALA A 368 -14.77 9.03 -16.85
C ALA A 368 -14.65 8.13 -15.61
N LEU A 369 -13.91 7.04 -15.73
CA LEU A 369 -13.55 6.18 -14.60
C LEU A 369 -12.11 6.47 -14.18
N SER A 370 -11.92 6.75 -12.91
CA SER A 370 -10.60 7.07 -12.34
C SER A 370 -10.35 6.29 -11.05
N TYR A 371 -9.07 6.13 -10.71
CA TYR A 371 -8.61 5.58 -9.44
C TYR A 371 -8.08 6.71 -8.56
N ALA A 372 -8.68 6.89 -7.39
CA ALA A 372 -8.22 7.79 -6.35
C ALA A 372 -7.44 6.96 -5.30
N PRO A 373 -6.11 7.11 -5.21
CA PRO A 373 -5.27 6.28 -4.33
C PRO A 373 -5.61 6.45 -2.85
N VAL A 374 -6.01 7.65 -2.47
CA VAL A 374 -6.38 7.97 -1.09
C VAL A 374 -7.59 8.91 -1.06
N SER A 375 -8.48 8.62 -0.13
CA SER A 375 -9.58 9.48 0.27
C SER A 375 -9.83 9.27 1.77
N GLY A 376 -10.39 10.25 2.45
CA GLY A 376 -10.68 10.08 3.87
C GLY A 376 -10.91 11.40 4.61
N PRO A 377 -10.96 11.35 5.93
CA PRO A 377 -11.17 12.55 6.73
C PRO A 377 -9.98 13.52 6.60
N PRO A 378 -10.22 14.84 6.73
CA PRO A 378 -9.18 15.86 6.57
C PRO A 378 -7.92 15.60 7.42
N ALA A 379 -8.09 15.14 8.65
CA ALA A 379 -6.94 14.84 9.53
C ALA A 379 -6.02 13.72 8.98
N PHE A 380 -6.57 12.74 8.28
CA PHE A 380 -5.77 11.70 7.62
C PHE A 380 -5.04 12.27 6.40
N LEU A 381 -5.72 13.05 5.58
CA LEU A 381 -5.12 13.67 4.39
C LEU A 381 -4.00 14.65 4.78
N GLN A 382 -4.21 15.49 5.80
CA GLN A 382 -3.17 16.37 6.35
C GLN A 382 -1.95 15.61 6.86
N ARG A 383 -2.15 14.45 7.45
CA ARG A 383 -1.05 13.59 7.92
C ARG A 383 -0.23 13.04 6.75
N ILE A 384 -0.90 12.61 5.66
CA ILE A 384 -0.21 12.17 4.45
C ILE A 384 0.58 13.32 3.83
N GLU A 385 -0.01 14.52 3.79
CA GLU A 385 0.67 15.73 3.28
C GLU A 385 1.91 16.05 4.10
N ALA A 386 1.84 15.96 5.42
CA ALA A 386 2.98 16.20 6.31
C ALA A 386 4.11 15.16 6.17
N GLU A 387 3.79 13.93 5.78
CA GLU A 387 4.76 12.86 5.50
C GLU A 387 5.35 12.94 4.08
N SER A 388 4.78 13.75 3.20
CA SER A 388 5.22 13.90 1.81
C SER A 388 6.19 15.07 1.66
N SER A 389 7.32 14.82 0.98
CA SER A 389 8.24 15.88 0.56
C SER A 389 7.65 16.79 -0.54
N GLN A 390 6.56 16.38 -1.18
CA GLN A 390 5.88 17.09 -2.28
C GLN A 390 4.55 17.72 -1.85
N GLY A 391 4.17 17.58 -0.56
CA GLY A 391 2.88 18.06 -0.06
C GLY A 391 1.71 17.52 -0.85
N THR A 392 0.75 18.36 -1.21
CA THR A 392 -0.43 18.00 -2.01
C THR A 392 -0.12 17.62 -3.47
N GLN A 393 1.08 17.86 -3.96
CA GLN A 393 1.53 17.41 -5.29
C GLN A 393 1.97 15.95 -5.32
N ASP A 394 2.01 15.29 -4.17
CA ASP A 394 2.36 13.86 -4.12
C ASP A 394 1.39 13.02 -4.96
N PRO A 395 1.89 12.05 -5.74
CA PRO A 395 1.04 11.15 -6.52
C PRO A 395 -0.04 10.41 -5.71
N ALA A 396 0.10 10.33 -4.38
CA ALA A 396 -0.93 9.78 -3.50
C ALA A 396 -2.24 10.56 -3.55
N PHE A 397 -2.20 11.87 -3.80
CA PHE A 397 -3.38 12.73 -3.90
C PHE A 397 -3.92 12.85 -5.33
N GLN A 398 -3.19 12.36 -6.33
CA GLN A 398 -3.59 12.51 -7.72
C GLN A 398 -4.57 11.42 -8.14
N SER A 399 -5.71 11.84 -8.67
CA SER A 399 -6.64 10.93 -9.34
C SER A 399 -6.01 10.41 -10.64
N ILE A 400 -6.06 9.12 -10.85
CA ILE A 400 -5.39 8.44 -11.95
C ILE A 400 -6.44 7.93 -12.94
N PRO A 401 -6.52 8.46 -14.17
CA PRO A 401 -7.54 8.04 -15.13
C PRO A 401 -7.37 6.57 -15.53
N ILE A 402 -8.48 5.84 -15.57
CA ILE A 402 -8.57 4.47 -16.08
C ILE A 402 -9.05 4.53 -17.53
N ILE A 403 -10.26 5.03 -17.75
CA ILE A 403 -10.88 5.15 -19.07
C ILE A 403 -11.85 6.31 -19.09
N LYS A 404 -12.02 6.93 -20.26
CA LYS A 404 -12.97 8.00 -20.52
C LYS A 404 -13.69 7.73 -21.83
N GLN A 405 -14.99 8.01 -21.87
CA GLN A 405 -15.80 8.01 -23.08
C GLN A 405 -16.68 9.26 -23.16
N THR A 406 -16.94 9.70 -24.38
CA THR A 406 -17.83 10.83 -24.67
C THR A 406 -18.77 10.46 -25.81
N VAL A 407 -20.04 10.79 -25.67
CA VAL A 407 -21.06 10.58 -26.66
C VAL A 407 -21.79 11.90 -26.90
N ASN A 408 -21.90 12.33 -28.15
CA ASN A 408 -22.72 13.50 -28.55
C ASN A 408 -24.19 13.08 -28.72
N VAL A 409 -25.09 13.78 -28.06
CA VAL A 409 -26.51 13.45 -27.97
C VAL A 409 -27.31 14.57 -28.61
N PRO A 410 -28.13 14.30 -29.65
CA PRO A 410 -29.04 15.29 -30.21
C PRO A 410 -30.21 15.55 -29.25
N VAL A 411 -30.54 16.83 -29.10
CA VAL A 411 -31.80 17.23 -28.46
C VAL A 411 -32.88 17.19 -29.54
N SER A 412 -33.80 16.23 -29.42
CA SER A 412 -34.98 16.22 -30.33
C SER A 412 -35.74 17.52 -30.13
N SER A 413 -35.84 18.34 -31.17
CA SER A 413 -36.79 19.44 -31.21
C SER A 413 -38.17 18.79 -31.06
N GLY A 414 -38.79 18.94 -29.87
CA GLY A 414 -40.14 18.49 -29.64
C GLY A 414 -41.02 19.08 -30.70
N GLY A 415 -41.64 18.23 -31.54
CA GLY A 415 -42.70 18.61 -32.45
C GLY A 415 -43.96 18.99 -31.67
#